data_fae1a2e4bc82e9d74a8990e037ad158c
#
_entry.id   fae1a2e4bc82e9d74a8990e037ad158c
#
_cell.length_a   1.000
_cell.length_b   1.000
_cell.length_c   1.000
_cell.angle_alpha   90.00
_cell.angle_beta   90.00
_cell.angle_gamma   90.00
#
_symmetry.space_group_name_H-M   'P 1'
#
loop_
_entity.id
_entity.type
_entity.pdbx_description
1 polymer ?
#
loop_
_entity_poly.entity_id
_entity_poly.type
_entity_poly.pdbx_seq_one_letter_code
_entity_poly.pdbx_strand_id
1 'polypeptide(L)'
;METNGTLFLGLSDVARLLTLRDCIEAVEEIFHLQGEGKTAPSQILNVKAAAGGLHVKAGLLPRDTSYIVAKLNSNFPNNRTRFNRPTIQGLIAIFDAENGSPLAILDSMDVTIKRTAAASAVAAKYLARINSSVGTVCGCGQQGRAQLRAIRTVLPLQEVYAFDSNFEAARIFAAELSRELKIDIEAVHNPKAAIRRSDVLVTSTTATVFFVHKEDVPDGAFIAAVGADDTHKQELDPALMASAKVVADSLEQSCTIGDTHHAIAKGLMSKENVYADLGEIVAGKKSGRVSDNEIIIFDSTGIAIEDAAAAALVYAKASARGIGNRFAFAA
;
A
#
# COMPACT_ATOMS: atom_id res chain seq x y z
N MET A 1 24.57 -18.51 -15.23
CA MET A 1 24.90 -17.54 -16.28
C MET A 1 25.36 -16.28 -15.59
N GLU A 2 26.63 -15.94 -15.71
CA GLU A 2 27.13 -14.64 -15.22
C GLU A 2 26.42 -13.54 -16.00
N THR A 3 25.49 -12.86 -15.34
CA THR A 3 24.86 -11.66 -15.88
C THR A 3 25.85 -10.51 -15.77
N ASN A 4 26.62 -10.28 -16.84
CA ASN A 4 27.61 -9.20 -16.85
C ASN A 4 26.91 -7.84 -16.65
N GLY A 5 26.93 -7.32 -15.42
CA GLY A 5 26.50 -5.99 -15.04
C GLY A 5 25.13 -5.88 -14.39
N THR A 6 24.89 -4.74 -13.74
CA THR A 6 23.66 -4.33 -13.07
C THR A 6 22.60 -3.92 -14.09
N LEU A 7 21.37 -4.41 -13.95
CA LEU A 7 20.24 -4.13 -14.84
C LEU A 7 19.55 -2.80 -14.46
N PHE A 8 19.34 -1.91 -15.43
CA PHE A 8 18.61 -0.66 -15.26
C PHE A 8 17.25 -0.73 -15.94
N LEU A 9 16.19 -0.43 -15.19
CA LEU A 9 14.80 -0.47 -15.64
C LEU A 9 14.11 0.88 -15.35
N GLY A 10 13.69 1.54 -16.41
CA GLY A 10 12.90 2.77 -16.30
C GLY A 10 11.44 2.51 -15.96
N LEU A 11 10.69 3.58 -15.69
CA LEU A 11 9.25 3.52 -15.36
C LEU A 11 8.43 2.69 -16.38
N SER A 12 8.70 2.88 -17.68
CA SER A 12 7.98 2.15 -18.74
C SER A 12 8.28 0.64 -18.74
N ASP A 13 9.51 0.24 -18.39
CA ASP A 13 9.88 -1.16 -18.28
C ASP A 13 9.19 -1.81 -17.09
N VAL A 14 9.23 -1.15 -15.93
CA VAL A 14 8.54 -1.60 -14.71
C VAL A 14 7.04 -1.75 -14.96
N ALA A 15 6.39 -0.73 -15.53
CA ALA A 15 4.96 -0.73 -15.81
C ALA A 15 4.52 -1.90 -16.71
N ARG A 16 5.33 -2.23 -17.72
CA ARG A 16 5.09 -3.34 -18.65
C ARG A 16 5.30 -4.72 -18.03
N LEU A 17 6.22 -4.83 -17.06
CA LEU A 17 6.61 -6.10 -16.45
C LEU A 17 5.77 -6.47 -15.21
N LEU A 18 5.29 -5.47 -14.47
CA LEU A 18 4.54 -5.67 -13.24
C LEU A 18 3.05 -5.46 -13.50
N THR A 19 2.28 -6.53 -13.64
CA THR A 19 0.81 -6.41 -13.62
C THR A 19 0.31 -6.33 -12.19
N LEU A 20 -0.88 -5.76 -11.99
CA LEU A 20 -1.47 -5.67 -10.65
C LEU A 20 -1.75 -7.05 -10.04
N ARG A 21 -2.19 -8.00 -10.87
CA ARG A 21 -2.44 -9.38 -10.44
C ARG A 21 -1.17 -10.06 -9.95
N ASP A 22 -0.08 -10.00 -10.74
CA ASP A 22 1.21 -10.56 -10.33
C ASP A 22 1.71 -9.93 -9.01
N CYS A 23 1.45 -8.62 -8.85
CA CYS A 23 1.84 -7.89 -7.65
C CYS A 23 1.05 -8.35 -6.41
N ILE A 24 -0.26 -8.61 -6.55
CA ILE A 24 -1.11 -9.15 -5.48
C ILE A 24 -0.59 -10.53 -5.07
N GLU A 25 -0.30 -11.41 -6.02
CA GLU A 25 0.23 -12.75 -5.74
C GLU A 25 1.58 -12.69 -5.02
N ALA A 26 2.51 -11.83 -5.45
CA ALA A 26 3.81 -11.66 -4.82
C ALA A 26 3.73 -11.05 -3.41
N VAL A 27 2.82 -10.10 -3.20
CA VAL A 27 2.58 -9.47 -1.90
C VAL A 27 1.88 -10.43 -0.94
N GLU A 28 0.95 -11.26 -1.42
CA GLU A 28 0.34 -12.32 -0.59
C GLU A 28 1.39 -13.34 -0.14
N GLU A 29 2.28 -13.78 -1.03
CA GLU A 29 3.37 -14.69 -0.71
C GLU A 29 4.29 -14.12 0.38
N ILE A 30 4.68 -12.84 0.27
CA ILE A 30 5.58 -12.24 1.26
C ILE A 30 4.90 -12.03 2.62
N PHE A 31 3.61 -11.70 2.67
CA PHE A 31 2.85 -11.69 3.92
C PHE A 31 2.76 -13.09 4.55
N HIS A 32 2.60 -14.14 3.74
CA HIS A 32 2.65 -15.51 4.25
C HIS A 32 4.00 -15.81 4.93
N LEU A 33 5.12 -15.49 4.27
CA LEU A 33 6.47 -15.65 4.82
C LEU A 33 6.69 -14.80 6.09
N GLN A 34 6.16 -13.58 6.12
CA GLN A 34 6.17 -12.73 7.31
C GLN A 34 5.45 -13.41 8.48
N GLY A 35 4.24 -13.92 8.22
CA GLY A 35 3.45 -14.63 9.23
C GLY A 35 4.13 -15.91 9.73
N GLU A 36 4.93 -16.58 8.92
CA GLU A 36 5.75 -17.71 9.33
C GLU A 36 6.99 -17.31 10.15
N GLY A 37 7.30 -16.01 10.25
CA GLY A 37 8.50 -15.50 10.92
C GLY A 37 9.77 -15.66 10.09
N LYS A 38 9.63 -15.80 8.77
CA LYS A 38 10.76 -15.99 7.84
C LYS A 38 11.32 -14.68 7.27
N THR A 39 10.73 -13.54 7.59
CA THR A 39 11.19 -12.22 7.17
C THR A 39 11.84 -11.46 8.34
N ALA A 40 12.79 -10.58 8.03
CA ALA A 40 13.35 -9.65 9.00
C ALA A 40 12.56 -8.33 9.01
N PRO A 41 12.54 -7.59 10.13
CA PRO A 41 11.95 -6.26 10.20
C PRO A 41 12.55 -5.30 9.18
N SER A 42 11.69 -4.44 8.60
CA SER A 42 12.13 -3.39 7.69
C SER A 42 13.08 -2.40 8.36
N GLN A 43 14.14 -2.00 7.66
CA GLN A 43 15.02 -0.90 8.09
C GLN A 43 14.55 0.40 7.44
N ILE A 44 14.38 1.46 8.24
CA ILE A 44 13.88 2.75 7.77
C ILE A 44 14.88 3.84 8.12
N LEU A 45 15.23 4.66 7.13
CA LEU A 45 16.04 5.86 7.30
C LEU A 45 15.33 7.04 6.62
N ASN A 46 15.18 8.13 7.37
CA ASN A 46 14.59 9.37 6.87
C ASN A 46 15.62 10.50 6.92
N VAL A 47 15.86 11.14 5.77
CA VAL A 47 16.73 12.32 5.65
C VAL A 47 15.85 13.52 5.33
N LYS A 48 15.76 14.47 6.26
CA LYS A 48 14.95 15.70 6.09
C LYS A 48 15.75 16.75 5.33
N ALA A 49 15.08 17.43 4.40
CA ALA A 49 15.55 18.64 3.71
C ALA A 49 14.54 19.77 3.92
N ALA A 50 14.95 21.03 3.71
CA ALA A 50 14.09 22.20 3.96
C ALA A 50 12.77 22.19 3.17
N ALA A 51 12.73 21.59 1.97
CA ALA A 51 11.55 21.57 1.10
C ALA A 51 10.92 20.18 0.95
N GLY A 52 11.42 19.17 1.65
CA GLY A 52 10.98 17.79 1.53
C GLY A 52 11.91 16.81 2.24
N GLY A 53 12.06 15.60 1.73
CA GLY A 53 12.95 14.60 2.33
C GLY A 53 13.18 13.39 1.44
N LEU A 54 14.12 12.56 1.86
CA LEU A 54 14.38 11.23 1.30
C LEU A 54 14.00 10.18 2.34
N HIS A 55 13.21 9.22 1.94
CA HIS A 55 12.82 8.07 2.73
C HIS A 55 13.46 6.83 2.14
N VAL A 56 14.26 6.12 2.94
CA VAL A 56 14.86 4.85 2.58
C VAL A 56 14.18 3.75 3.37
N LYS A 57 13.69 2.72 2.66
CA LYS A 57 13.17 1.48 3.25
C LYS A 57 13.98 0.32 2.69
N ALA A 58 14.59 -0.49 3.55
CA ALA A 58 15.37 -1.64 3.13
C ALA A 58 14.93 -2.90 3.87
N GLY A 59 15.02 -4.04 3.19
CA GLY A 59 14.66 -5.33 3.74
C GLY A 59 15.32 -6.48 3.01
N LEU A 60 15.35 -7.63 3.68
CA LEU A 60 15.77 -8.90 3.13
C LEU A 60 14.52 -9.64 2.61
N LEU A 61 14.56 -10.03 1.33
CA LEU A 61 13.59 -10.94 0.73
C LEU A 61 14.16 -12.37 0.78
N PRO A 62 13.64 -13.22 1.66
CA PRO A 62 14.08 -14.62 1.72
C PRO A 62 13.44 -15.41 0.57
N ARG A 63 14.24 -15.99 -0.27
CA ARG A 63 13.89 -16.96 -1.32
C ARG A 63 15.05 -17.91 -1.54
N ASP A 64 14.94 -18.87 -2.48
CA ASP A 64 16.07 -19.73 -2.89
C ASP A 64 17.29 -18.89 -3.28
N THR A 65 17.07 -17.80 -4.03
CA THR A 65 18.03 -16.70 -4.16
C THR A 65 17.51 -15.53 -3.35
N SER A 66 18.13 -15.25 -2.21
CA SER A 66 17.74 -14.14 -1.34
C SER A 66 18.25 -12.81 -1.89
N TYR A 67 17.46 -11.74 -1.70
CA TYR A 67 17.82 -10.40 -2.15
C TYR A 67 17.79 -9.41 -0.99
N ILE A 68 18.76 -8.50 -0.95
CA ILE A 68 18.66 -7.26 -0.19
C ILE A 68 18.09 -6.20 -1.12
N VAL A 69 16.98 -5.58 -0.71
CA VAL A 69 16.29 -4.58 -1.51
C VAL A 69 16.19 -3.27 -0.73
N ALA A 70 16.60 -2.17 -1.37
CA ALA A 70 16.51 -0.84 -0.80
C ALA A 70 15.73 0.09 -1.75
N LYS A 71 14.60 0.63 -1.25
CA LYS A 71 13.83 1.69 -1.92
C LYS A 71 14.24 3.04 -1.38
N LEU A 72 14.57 3.97 -2.27
CA LEU A 72 14.94 5.35 -1.98
C LEU A 72 13.94 6.26 -2.68
N ASN A 73 12.96 6.82 -1.90
CA ASN A 73 11.95 7.73 -2.42
C ASN A 73 12.13 9.13 -1.85
N SER A 74 12.25 10.12 -2.71
CA SER A 74 12.16 11.53 -2.32
C SER A 74 10.70 11.99 -2.33
N ASN A 75 10.32 12.80 -1.34
CA ASN A 75 9.00 13.43 -1.26
C ASN A 75 9.20 14.95 -1.11
N PHE A 76 8.81 15.68 -2.15
CA PHE A 76 8.90 17.15 -2.21
C PHE A 76 7.52 17.69 -2.63
N PRO A 77 6.65 18.07 -1.69
CA PRO A 77 5.25 18.44 -1.95
C PRO A 77 5.06 19.53 -3.00
N ASN A 78 5.97 20.50 -3.04
CA ASN A 78 5.90 21.65 -3.95
C ASN A 78 6.52 21.41 -5.33
N ASN A 79 7.00 20.21 -5.64
CA ASN A 79 7.64 19.92 -6.92
C ASN A 79 6.74 20.18 -8.12
N ARG A 80 5.45 19.81 -8.00
CA ARG A 80 4.50 19.97 -9.10
C ARG A 80 4.28 21.43 -9.49
N THR A 81 4.14 22.30 -8.49
CA THR A 81 3.90 23.74 -8.70
C THR A 81 5.17 24.52 -9.06
N ARG A 82 6.32 24.16 -8.49
CA ARG A 82 7.57 24.92 -8.67
C ARG A 82 8.40 24.46 -9.85
N PHE A 83 8.39 23.16 -10.15
CA PHE A 83 9.34 22.57 -11.09
C PHE A 83 8.65 21.70 -12.17
N ASN A 84 7.33 21.60 -12.15
CA ASN A 84 6.54 20.68 -13.01
C ASN A 84 7.09 19.24 -12.97
N ARG A 85 7.44 18.76 -11.79
CA ARG A 85 7.95 17.42 -11.52
C ARG A 85 7.01 16.66 -10.57
N PRO A 86 7.02 15.32 -10.57
CA PRO A 86 6.28 14.54 -9.58
C PRO A 86 6.69 14.92 -8.14
N THR A 87 5.72 14.89 -7.23
CA THR A 87 5.94 15.11 -5.80
C THR A 87 6.85 14.03 -5.21
N ILE A 88 6.62 12.78 -5.62
CA ILE A 88 7.42 11.63 -5.22
C ILE A 88 8.20 11.12 -6.43
N GLN A 89 9.48 10.85 -6.25
CA GLN A 89 10.37 10.25 -7.24
C GLN A 89 11.34 9.33 -6.51
N GLY A 90 11.77 8.25 -7.14
CA GLY A 90 12.71 7.37 -6.47
C GLY A 90 13.16 6.19 -7.31
N LEU A 91 13.99 5.39 -6.69
CA LEU A 91 14.53 4.17 -7.25
C LEU A 91 14.50 3.03 -6.23
N ILE A 92 14.57 1.80 -6.73
CA ILE A 92 14.79 0.60 -5.94
C ILE A 92 16.09 -0.05 -6.42
N ALA A 93 16.98 -0.37 -5.49
CA ALA A 93 18.18 -1.14 -5.73
C ALA A 93 18.01 -2.57 -5.19
N ILE A 94 18.42 -3.55 -5.99
CA ILE A 94 18.39 -4.98 -5.66
C ILE A 94 19.82 -5.50 -5.64
N PHE A 95 20.19 -6.16 -4.54
CA PHE A 95 21.49 -6.80 -4.36
C PHE A 95 21.30 -8.29 -4.10
N ASP A 96 22.25 -9.08 -4.56
CA ASP A 96 22.40 -10.47 -4.16
C ASP A 96 22.75 -10.54 -2.68
N ALA A 97 21.99 -11.29 -1.89
CA ALA A 97 22.21 -11.34 -0.45
C ALA A 97 23.37 -12.29 -0.05
N GLU A 98 23.87 -13.10 -0.99
CA GLU A 98 25.00 -14.02 -0.73
C GLU A 98 26.36 -13.30 -0.88
N ASN A 99 26.48 -12.45 -1.91
CA ASN A 99 27.76 -11.86 -2.25
C ASN A 99 27.79 -10.33 -2.36
N GLY A 100 26.63 -9.67 -2.19
CA GLY A 100 26.48 -8.20 -2.21
C GLY A 100 26.55 -7.59 -3.61
N SER A 101 26.52 -8.37 -4.69
CA SER A 101 26.54 -7.84 -6.04
C SER A 101 25.28 -7.04 -6.37
N PRO A 102 25.40 -5.81 -6.96
CA PRO A 102 24.26 -5.04 -7.41
C PRO A 102 23.65 -5.68 -8.65
N LEU A 103 22.42 -6.19 -8.51
CA LEU A 103 21.71 -6.92 -9.57
C LEU A 103 20.86 -6.02 -10.45
N ALA A 104 20.14 -5.06 -9.83
CA ALA A 104 19.28 -4.13 -10.58
C ALA A 104 19.08 -2.80 -9.85
N ILE A 105 18.81 -1.77 -10.67
CA ILE A 105 18.27 -0.47 -10.25
C ILE A 105 17.03 -0.21 -11.11
N LEU A 106 15.88 0.04 -10.46
CA LEU A 106 14.61 0.25 -11.16
C LEU A 106 13.86 1.47 -10.63
N ASP A 107 13.01 2.07 -11.47
CA ASP A 107 12.09 3.11 -11.05
C ASP A 107 11.16 2.58 -9.98
N SER A 108 10.96 3.36 -8.90
CA SER A 108 10.18 2.94 -7.74
C SER A 108 8.69 3.25 -7.82
N MET A 109 8.26 4.13 -8.73
CA MET A 109 6.93 4.73 -8.66
C MET A 109 5.82 3.72 -8.91
N ASP A 110 5.90 2.98 -10.00
CA ASP A 110 4.88 1.99 -10.35
C ASP A 110 4.88 0.81 -9.36
N VAL A 111 6.06 0.40 -8.89
CA VAL A 111 6.19 -0.59 -7.81
C VAL A 111 5.46 -0.12 -6.56
N THR A 112 5.74 1.11 -6.09
CA THR A 112 5.12 1.65 -4.87
C THR A 112 3.61 1.73 -4.99
N ILE A 113 3.09 2.19 -6.13
CA ILE A 113 1.65 2.30 -6.36
C ILE A 113 1.00 0.91 -6.33
N LYS A 114 1.54 -0.04 -7.08
CA LYS A 114 0.94 -1.38 -7.23
C LYS A 114 1.07 -2.22 -5.97
N ARG A 115 2.24 -2.22 -5.27
CA ARG A 115 2.43 -3.02 -4.06
C ARG A 115 1.55 -2.53 -2.90
N THR A 116 1.34 -1.21 -2.78
CA THR A 116 0.45 -0.65 -1.76
C THR A 116 -1.01 -1.07 -2.02
N ALA A 117 -1.45 -1.01 -3.27
CA ALA A 117 -2.77 -1.46 -3.65
C ALA A 117 -2.93 -2.99 -3.51
N ALA A 118 -1.88 -3.74 -3.80
CA ALA A 118 -1.83 -5.19 -3.62
C ALA A 118 -1.98 -5.58 -2.15
N ALA A 119 -1.31 -4.89 -1.22
CA ALA A 119 -1.47 -5.13 0.22
C ALA A 119 -2.91 -4.97 0.68
N SER A 120 -3.60 -3.90 0.23
CA SER A 120 -5.02 -3.69 0.52
C SER A 120 -5.93 -4.76 -0.10
N ALA A 121 -5.62 -5.24 -1.31
CA ALA A 121 -6.36 -6.33 -1.93
C ALA A 121 -6.16 -7.65 -1.17
N VAL A 122 -4.94 -7.96 -0.74
CA VAL A 122 -4.68 -9.11 0.14
C VAL A 122 -5.45 -8.96 1.44
N ALA A 123 -5.38 -7.82 2.11
CA ALA A 123 -6.15 -7.57 3.32
C ALA A 123 -7.66 -7.74 3.08
N ALA A 124 -8.20 -7.17 2.01
CA ALA A 124 -9.62 -7.30 1.65
C ALA A 124 -10.06 -8.75 1.44
N LYS A 125 -9.22 -9.58 0.83
CA LYS A 125 -9.47 -11.01 0.59
C LYS A 125 -9.72 -11.79 1.90
N TYR A 126 -9.04 -11.43 3.00
CA TYR A 126 -9.13 -12.12 4.29
C TYR A 126 -10.04 -11.42 5.31
N LEU A 127 -10.26 -10.10 5.14
CA LEU A 127 -10.86 -9.25 6.16
C LEU A 127 -12.21 -8.65 5.76
N ALA A 128 -12.49 -8.49 4.47
CA ALA A 128 -13.80 -8.02 4.01
C ALA A 128 -14.85 -9.14 3.99
N ARG A 129 -16.12 -8.76 3.95
CA ARG A 129 -17.19 -9.72 3.61
C ARG A 129 -17.07 -10.11 2.14
N ILE A 130 -17.19 -11.37 1.83
CA ILE A 130 -16.98 -11.88 0.46
C ILE A 130 -18.02 -11.34 -0.54
N ASN A 131 -19.20 -10.94 -0.05
CA ASN A 131 -20.29 -10.37 -0.82
C ASN A 131 -20.31 -8.83 -0.81
N SER A 132 -19.22 -8.17 -0.36
CA SER A 132 -19.11 -6.71 -0.36
C SER A 132 -19.31 -6.15 -1.76
N SER A 133 -20.32 -5.29 -1.91
CA SER A 133 -20.75 -4.77 -3.21
C SER A 133 -20.70 -3.25 -3.32
N VAL A 134 -20.68 -2.53 -2.19
CA VAL A 134 -20.65 -1.07 -2.13
C VAL A 134 -19.33 -0.61 -1.54
N GLY A 135 -18.67 0.34 -2.19
CA GLY A 135 -17.42 0.91 -1.72
C GLY A 135 -17.41 2.43 -1.67
N THR A 136 -16.55 2.99 -0.82
CA THR A 136 -16.19 4.42 -0.87
C THR A 136 -14.68 4.56 -0.96
N VAL A 137 -14.21 5.41 -1.86
CA VAL A 137 -12.79 5.77 -1.99
C VAL A 137 -12.62 7.25 -1.65
N CYS A 138 -11.85 7.52 -0.60
CA CYS A 138 -11.45 8.86 -0.18
C CYS A 138 -10.00 9.10 -0.61
N GLY A 139 -9.80 10.09 -1.50
CA GLY A 139 -8.53 10.35 -2.17
C GLY A 139 -8.50 9.76 -3.59
N CYS A 140 -8.80 10.61 -4.59
CA CYS A 140 -8.95 10.21 -5.99
C CYS A 140 -7.65 10.35 -6.81
N GLY A 141 -6.49 10.35 -6.15
CA GLY A 141 -5.17 10.37 -6.75
C GLY A 141 -4.75 9.02 -7.36
N GLN A 142 -3.47 8.89 -7.64
CA GLN A 142 -2.92 7.64 -8.21
C GLN A 142 -3.11 6.44 -7.28
N GLN A 143 -2.95 6.64 -5.96
CA GLN A 143 -3.19 5.57 -4.98
C GLN A 143 -4.66 5.15 -4.97
N GLY A 144 -5.61 6.06 -4.80
CA GLY A 144 -7.03 5.70 -4.80
C GLY A 144 -7.46 4.92 -6.04
N ARG A 145 -6.92 5.31 -7.22
CA ARG A 145 -7.14 4.59 -8.49
C ARG A 145 -6.60 3.15 -8.46
N ALA A 146 -5.40 2.98 -7.96
CA ALA A 146 -4.77 1.66 -7.85
C ALA A 146 -5.48 0.79 -6.79
N GLN A 147 -5.87 1.39 -5.67
CA GLN A 147 -6.63 0.74 -4.61
C GLN A 147 -7.96 0.16 -5.13
N LEU A 148 -8.77 0.98 -5.82
CA LEU A 148 -10.04 0.51 -6.36
C LEU A 148 -9.85 -0.62 -7.36
N ARG A 149 -8.86 -0.50 -8.27
CA ARG A 149 -8.53 -1.59 -9.22
C ARG A 149 -8.17 -2.87 -8.49
N ALA A 150 -7.33 -2.79 -7.46
CA ALA A 150 -6.85 -3.95 -6.72
C ALA A 150 -7.98 -4.63 -5.92
N ILE A 151 -8.76 -3.86 -5.17
CA ILE A 151 -9.88 -4.39 -4.38
C ILE A 151 -10.94 -5.01 -5.30
N ARG A 152 -11.21 -4.40 -6.45
CA ARG A 152 -12.16 -4.93 -7.44
C ARG A 152 -11.73 -6.29 -8.02
N THR A 153 -10.45 -6.66 -7.97
CA THR A 153 -10.00 -7.99 -8.40
C THR A 153 -10.37 -9.11 -7.42
N VAL A 154 -10.60 -8.77 -6.15
CA VAL A 154 -10.85 -9.74 -5.07
C VAL A 154 -12.25 -9.66 -4.49
N LEU A 155 -12.95 -8.53 -4.66
CA LEU A 155 -14.32 -8.31 -4.17
C LEU A 155 -15.26 -7.92 -5.32
N PRO A 156 -16.55 -8.33 -5.25
CA PRO A 156 -17.55 -8.09 -6.31
C PRO A 156 -18.18 -6.70 -6.24
N LEU A 157 -17.38 -5.63 -6.04
CA LEU A 157 -17.90 -4.27 -5.97
C LEU A 157 -18.68 -3.90 -7.23
N GLN A 158 -19.87 -3.30 -7.06
CA GLN A 158 -20.76 -2.85 -8.13
C GLN A 158 -21.01 -1.34 -8.08
N GLU A 159 -21.08 -0.78 -6.89
CA GLU A 159 -21.34 0.63 -6.63
C GLU A 159 -20.19 1.22 -5.83
N VAL A 160 -19.64 2.35 -6.25
CA VAL A 160 -18.53 3.03 -5.56
C VAL A 160 -18.81 4.52 -5.47
N TYR A 161 -18.55 5.10 -4.32
CA TYR A 161 -18.53 6.53 -4.11
C TYR A 161 -17.10 7.04 -4.11
N ALA A 162 -16.84 8.11 -4.84
CA ALA A 162 -15.54 8.75 -4.95
C ALA A 162 -15.56 10.12 -4.26
N PHE A 163 -14.71 10.31 -3.28
CA PHE A 163 -14.55 11.57 -2.58
C PHE A 163 -13.10 12.07 -2.67
N ASP A 164 -12.96 13.35 -2.97
CA ASP A 164 -11.70 14.10 -2.89
C ASP A 164 -11.99 15.52 -2.46
N SER A 165 -11.09 16.18 -1.74
CA SER A 165 -11.20 17.59 -1.38
C SER A 165 -11.28 18.49 -2.63
N ASN A 166 -10.68 18.05 -3.74
CA ASN A 166 -10.90 18.60 -5.07
C ASN A 166 -12.00 17.77 -5.78
N PHE A 167 -13.23 18.27 -5.77
CA PHE A 167 -14.37 17.56 -6.38
C PHE A 167 -14.16 17.21 -7.86
N GLU A 168 -13.43 18.04 -8.62
CA GLU A 168 -13.12 17.73 -10.02
C GLU A 168 -12.22 16.49 -10.15
N ALA A 169 -11.30 16.27 -9.21
CA ALA A 169 -10.51 15.03 -9.16
C ALA A 169 -11.42 13.81 -8.92
N ALA A 170 -12.43 13.93 -8.04
CA ALA A 170 -13.42 12.87 -7.83
C ALA A 170 -14.28 12.62 -9.08
N ARG A 171 -14.70 13.65 -9.79
CA ARG A 171 -15.45 13.52 -11.06
C ARG A 171 -14.64 12.80 -12.14
N ILE A 172 -13.39 13.20 -12.33
CA ILE A 172 -12.49 12.57 -13.30
C ILE A 172 -12.25 11.11 -12.94
N PHE A 173 -11.98 10.83 -11.66
CA PHE A 173 -11.83 9.47 -11.12
C PHE A 173 -13.06 8.61 -11.44
N ALA A 174 -14.27 9.11 -11.13
CA ALA A 174 -15.52 8.40 -11.36
C ALA A 174 -15.72 8.10 -12.85
N ALA A 175 -15.56 9.11 -13.72
CA ALA A 175 -15.77 8.96 -15.16
C ALA A 175 -14.79 7.96 -15.82
N GLU A 176 -13.52 7.98 -15.40
CA GLU A 176 -12.49 7.09 -15.96
C GLU A 176 -12.66 5.65 -15.47
N LEU A 177 -12.77 5.46 -14.14
CA LEU A 177 -12.79 4.11 -13.57
C LEU A 177 -14.14 3.41 -13.72
N SER A 178 -15.26 4.15 -13.80
CA SER A 178 -16.55 3.55 -14.12
C SER A 178 -16.53 2.90 -15.51
N ARG A 179 -15.93 3.57 -16.49
CA ARG A 179 -15.77 3.03 -17.85
C ARG A 179 -14.80 1.87 -17.91
N GLU A 180 -13.68 1.96 -17.18
CA GLU A 180 -12.64 0.93 -17.15
C GLU A 180 -13.11 -0.35 -16.46
N LEU A 181 -13.70 -0.21 -15.27
CA LEU A 181 -14.06 -1.33 -14.40
C LEU A 181 -15.49 -1.86 -14.63
N LYS A 182 -16.28 -1.13 -15.42
CA LYS A 182 -17.70 -1.42 -15.73
C LYS A 182 -18.55 -1.58 -14.46
N ILE A 183 -18.41 -0.62 -13.55
CA ILE A 183 -19.18 -0.50 -12.32
C ILE A 183 -19.69 0.94 -12.19
N ASP A 184 -20.69 1.15 -11.33
CA ASP A 184 -21.23 2.48 -11.08
C ASP A 184 -20.32 3.23 -10.10
N ILE A 185 -19.80 4.40 -10.50
CA ILE A 185 -19.00 5.26 -9.63
C ILE A 185 -19.58 6.67 -9.62
N GLU A 186 -19.96 7.13 -8.44
CA GLU A 186 -20.51 8.46 -8.20
C GLU A 186 -19.50 9.34 -7.45
N ALA A 187 -19.24 10.54 -7.98
CA ALA A 187 -18.46 11.53 -7.26
C ALA A 187 -19.35 12.27 -6.24
N VAL A 188 -18.91 12.32 -4.98
CA VAL A 188 -19.67 12.94 -3.88
C VAL A 188 -18.91 14.11 -3.27
N HIS A 189 -19.65 15.17 -2.87
CA HIS A 189 -19.08 16.34 -2.18
C HIS A 189 -18.80 16.09 -0.70
N ASN A 190 -19.50 15.13 -0.08
CA ASN A 190 -19.36 14.78 1.33
C ASN A 190 -19.38 13.26 1.44
N PRO A 191 -18.34 12.64 1.99
CA PRO A 191 -18.24 11.19 2.04
C PRO A 191 -19.14 10.53 3.09
N LYS A 192 -19.66 11.29 4.07
CA LYS A 192 -20.37 10.78 5.25
C LYS A 192 -21.54 9.85 4.90
N ALA A 193 -22.41 10.27 3.99
CA ALA A 193 -23.57 9.45 3.58
C ALA A 193 -23.15 8.22 2.77
N ALA A 194 -22.08 8.34 2.00
CA ALA A 194 -21.49 7.25 1.23
C ALA A 194 -20.85 6.19 2.16
N ILE A 195 -20.04 6.64 3.13
CA ILE A 195 -19.40 5.76 4.11
C ILE A 195 -20.44 4.91 4.85
N ARG A 196 -21.56 5.50 5.28
CA ARG A 196 -22.65 4.79 5.98
C ARG A 196 -23.31 3.67 5.19
N ARG A 197 -23.14 3.65 3.88
CA ARG A 197 -23.69 2.63 2.98
C ARG A 197 -22.63 1.63 2.50
N SER A 198 -21.38 1.85 2.85
CA SER A 198 -20.26 1.10 2.27
C SER A 198 -19.92 -0.17 3.04
N ASP A 199 -19.73 -1.25 2.30
CA ASP A 199 -19.11 -2.48 2.81
C ASP A 199 -17.58 -2.31 2.92
N VAL A 200 -17.00 -1.50 2.01
CA VAL A 200 -15.56 -1.27 1.90
C VAL A 200 -15.27 0.23 1.85
N LEU A 201 -14.37 0.68 2.70
CA LEU A 201 -13.85 2.05 2.68
C LEU A 201 -12.35 2.00 2.40
N VAL A 202 -11.91 2.84 1.48
CA VAL A 202 -10.48 3.10 1.23
C VAL A 202 -10.19 4.56 1.55
N THR A 203 -9.20 4.81 2.40
CA THR A 203 -8.66 6.15 2.61
C THR A 203 -7.21 6.21 2.14
N SER A 204 -6.92 7.16 1.24
CA SER A 204 -5.60 7.32 0.62
C SER A 204 -5.30 8.81 0.36
N THR A 205 -5.49 9.63 1.39
CA THR A 205 -5.38 11.08 1.31
C THR A 205 -4.08 11.60 1.95
N THR A 206 -3.90 12.89 1.90
CA THR A 206 -2.82 13.60 2.62
C THR A 206 -3.35 14.32 3.86
N ALA A 207 -4.52 13.92 4.37
CA ALA A 207 -5.15 14.55 5.53
C ALA A 207 -4.25 14.45 6.78
N THR A 208 -4.23 15.53 7.56
CA THR A 208 -3.54 15.62 8.86
C THR A 208 -4.51 15.69 10.03
N VAL A 209 -5.80 15.69 9.74
CA VAL A 209 -6.91 15.64 10.69
C VAL A 209 -7.88 14.59 10.17
N PHE A 210 -8.29 13.68 11.03
CA PHE A 210 -9.22 12.62 10.65
C PHE A 210 -10.56 13.19 10.15
N PHE A 211 -11.15 12.49 9.20
CA PHE A 211 -12.43 12.85 8.58
C PHE A 211 -13.41 11.66 8.53
N VAL A 212 -12.94 10.45 8.82
CA VAL A 212 -13.78 9.26 8.98
C VAL A 212 -14.13 9.13 10.47
N HIS A 213 -15.37 9.43 10.82
CA HIS A 213 -15.84 9.37 12.19
C HIS A 213 -16.43 8.01 12.52
N LYS A 214 -16.31 7.60 13.80
CA LYS A 214 -16.82 6.33 14.29
C LYS A 214 -18.31 6.11 13.98
N GLU A 215 -19.13 7.13 14.18
CA GLU A 215 -20.58 7.08 13.98
C GLU A 215 -21.01 7.00 12.52
N ASP A 216 -20.09 7.17 11.57
CA ASP A 216 -20.37 7.08 10.15
C ASP A 216 -20.03 5.72 9.53
N VAL A 217 -19.29 4.87 10.26
CA VAL A 217 -18.88 3.54 9.78
C VAL A 217 -19.94 2.49 10.18
N PRO A 218 -20.53 1.79 9.21
CA PRO A 218 -21.52 0.76 9.52
C PRO A 218 -20.87 -0.52 10.06
N ASP A 219 -21.64 -1.30 10.82
CA ASP A 219 -21.24 -2.64 11.22
C ASP A 219 -20.91 -3.49 9.98
N GLY A 220 -19.89 -4.32 10.12
CA GLY A 220 -19.42 -5.21 9.06
C GLY A 220 -18.49 -4.56 8.01
N ALA A 221 -18.21 -3.26 8.11
CA ALA A 221 -17.33 -2.58 7.17
C ALA A 221 -15.89 -3.11 7.25
N PHE A 222 -15.22 -3.15 6.10
CA PHE A 222 -13.77 -3.28 5.97
C PHE A 222 -13.18 -1.93 5.56
N ILE A 223 -12.14 -1.48 6.24
CA ILE A 223 -11.46 -0.22 5.96
C ILE A 223 -10.00 -0.49 5.62
N ALA A 224 -9.58 -0.08 4.42
CA ALA A 224 -8.16 0.00 4.06
C ALA A 224 -7.68 1.44 4.30
N ALA A 225 -7.01 1.67 5.43
CA ALA A 225 -6.42 2.93 5.82
C ALA A 225 -4.98 3.01 5.30
N VAL A 226 -4.75 3.82 4.26
CA VAL A 226 -3.49 3.80 3.48
C VAL A 226 -2.79 5.15 3.47
N GLY A 227 -3.51 6.24 3.77
CA GLY A 227 -2.98 7.59 3.63
C GLY A 227 -2.08 8.03 4.78
N ALA A 228 -2.26 7.47 5.97
CA ALA A 228 -1.50 7.84 7.16
C ALA A 228 -0.16 7.08 7.25
N ASP A 229 0.79 7.39 6.36
CA ASP A 229 2.10 6.75 6.25
C ASP A 229 3.24 7.53 6.94
N ASP A 230 2.90 8.54 7.75
CA ASP A 230 3.81 9.28 8.62
C ASP A 230 3.12 9.76 9.90
N THR A 231 3.89 10.29 10.87
CA THR A 231 3.41 10.71 12.19
C THR A 231 2.45 11.90 12.20
N HIS A 232 2.33 12.65 11.10
CA HIS A 232 1.51 13.86 11.02
C HIS A 232 0.19 13.62 10.27
N LYS A 233 0.10 12.54 9.49
CA LYS A 233 -1.08 12.20 8.72
C LYS A 233 -2.08 11.42 9.56
N GLN A 234 -3.35 11.75 9.40
CA GLN A 234 -4.43 11.07 10.09
C GLN A 234 -5.71 11.09 9.25
N GLU A 235 -6.34 9.94 9.06
CA GLU A 235 -7.56 9.80 8.28
C GLU A 235 -8.74 9.31 9.12
N LEU A 236 -8.49 8.44 10.11
CA LEU A 236 -9.51 7.78 10.93
C LEU A 236 -9.60 8.37 12.34
N ASP A 237 -10.83 8.42 12.88
CA ASP A 237 -11.08 8.78 14.28
C ASP A 237 -10.39 7.77 15.20
N PRO A 238 -9.57 8.21 16.17
CA PRO A 238 -8.98 7.36 17.20
C PRO A 238 -10.00 6.52 18.00
N ALA A 239 -11.23 7.02 18.17
CA ALA A 239 -12.30 6.25 18.81
C ALA A 239 -12.83 5.11 17.92
N LEU A 240 -12.77 5.28 16.59
CA LEU A 240 -13.05 4.21 15.63
C LEU A 240 -11.96 3.13 15.72
N MET A 241 -10.69 3.53 15.67
CA MET A 241 -9.54 2.60 15.82
C MET A 241 -9.64 1.75 17.09
N ALA A 242 -9.93 2.39 18.23
CA ALA A 242 -10.05 1.70 19.52
C ALA A 242 -11.25 0.74 19.62
N SER A 243 -12.25 0.88 18.78
CA SER A 243 -13.47 0.05 18.82
C SER A 243 -13.53 -1.03 17.73
N ALA A 244 -12.65 -0.99 16.76
CA ALA A 244 -12.59 -1.91 15.63
C ALA A 244 -11.55 -3.02 15.84
N LYS A 245 -11.62 -4.09 15.04
CA LYS A 245 -10.53 -5.05 14.92
C LYS A 245 -9.46 -4.46 14.01
N VAL A 246 -8.33 -4.04 14.57
CA VAL A 246 -7.21 -3.47 13.83
C VAL A 246 -6.24 -4.56 13.43
N VAL A 247 -5.93 -4.63 12.14
CA VAL A 247 -4.89 -5.47 11.53
C VAL A 247 -3.89 -4.54 10.86
N ALA A 248 -2.60 -4.72 11.09
CA ALA A 248 -1.55 -3.90 10.50
C ALA A 248 -0.73 -4.65 9.45
N ASP A 249 -0.08 -3.95 8.55
CA ASP A 249 0.99 -4.52 7.71
C ASP A 249 2.24 -4.82 8.55
N SER A 250 2.50 -3.98 9.56
CA SER A 250 3.48 -4.19 10.63
C SER A 250 3.00 -3.52 11.91
N LEU A 251 2.74 -4.31 12.93
CA LEU A 251 2.34 -3.84 14.27
C LEU A 251 3.36 -2.85 14.85
N GLU A 252 4.63 -3.14 14.73
CA GLU A 252 5.71 -2.25 15.20
C GLU A 252 5.66 -0.89 14.50
N GLN A 253 5.46 -0.89 13.18
CA GLN A 253 5.44 0.33 12.38
C GLN A 253 4.15 1.13 12.60
N SER A 254 2.98 0.49 12.61
CA SER A 254 1.69 1.16 12.80
C SER A 254 1.54 1.83 14.16
N CYS A 255 2.21 1.30 15.19
CA CYS A 255 2.26 1.95 16.51
C CYS A 255 3.11 3.24 16.55
N THR A 256 3.94 3.48 15.54
CA THR A 256 4.81 4.66 15.46
C THR A 256 4.38 5.66 14.40
N ILE A 257 3.69 5.19 13.36
CA ILE A 257 3.09 5.98 12.28
C ILE A 257 1.72 5.35 11.96
N GLY A 258 0.92 5.95 11.10
CA GLY A 258 -0.41 5.41 10.78
C GLY A 258 -1.52 5.90 11.72
N ASP A 259 -2.74 5.47 11.45
CA ASP A 259 -3.89 5.86 12.26
C ASP A 259 -3.87 5.22 13.67
N THR A 260 -3.29 4.02 13.81
CA THR A 260 -3.06 3.34 15.10
C THR A 260 -2.23 4.18 16.05
N HIS A 261 -1.16 4.81 15.55
CA HIS A 261 -0.30 5.71 16.34
C HIS A 261 -1.10 6.80 17.05
N HIS A 262 -2.05 7.44 16.35
CA HIS A 262 -2.86 8.51 16.92
C HIS A 262 -3.82 8.02 18.03
N ALA A 263 -4.36 6.82 17.90
CA ALA A 263 -5.22 6.22 18.93
C ALA A 263 -4.42 5.86 20.19
N ILE A 264 -3.19 5.36 20.01
CA ILE A 264 -2.25 5.10 21.13
C ILE A 264 -1.83 6.41 21.80
N ALA A 265 -1.45 7.43 21.03
CA ALA A 265 -1.05 8.73 21.58
C ALA A 265 -2.16 9.42 22.39
N LYS A 266 -3.44 9.16 22.07
CA LYS A 266 -4.60 9.62 22.83
C LYS A 266 -4.97 8.72 24.01
N GLY A 267 -4.28 7.63 24.25
CA GLY A 267 -4.55 6.68 25.33
C GLY A 267 -5.86 5.90 25.16
N LEU A 268 -6.40 5.81 23.95
CA LEU A 268 -7.64 5.09 23.65
C LEU A 268 -7.39 3.61 23.34
N MET A 269 -6.18 3.25 22.95
CA MET A 269 -5.73 1.88 22.77
C MET A 269 -4.23 1.75 23.09
N SER A 270 -3.74 0.52 23.17
CA SER A 270 -2.34 0.20 23.33
C SER A 270 -1.88 -0.73 22.20
N LYS A 271 -0.59 -1.03 22.11
CA LYS A 271 -0.03 -1.97 21.12
C LYS A 271 -0.70 -3.34 21.20
N GLU A 272 -1.03 -3.81 22.40
CA GLU A 272 -1.67 -5.10 22.64
C GLU A 272 -3.11 -5.17 22.13
N ASN A 273 -3.74 -4.02 21.82
CA ASN A 273 -5.08 -3.96 21.24
C ASN A 273 -5.06 -4.14 19.72
N VAL A 274 -3.91 -4.02 19.04
CA VAL A 274 -3.79 -4.40 17.63
C VAL A 274 -3.93 -5.91 17.53
N TYR A 275 -4.91 -6.36 16.74
CA TYR A 275 -5.28 -7.77 16.72
C TYR A 275 -4.19 -8.65 16.11
N ALA A 276 -3.62 -8.24 14.98
CA ALA A 276 -2.65 -9.04 14.23
C ALA A 276 -1.80 -8.21 13.27
N ASP A 277 -0.65 -8.74 12.90
CA ASP A 277 -0.05 -8.46 11.60
C ASP A 277 -0.83 -9.21 10.50
N LEU A 278 -0.99 -8.60 9.32
CA LEU A 278 -1.68 -9.24 8.19
C LEU A 278 -1.03 -10.59 7.82
N GLY A 279 0.29 -10.66 7.94
CA GLY A 279 1.03 -11.91 7.70
C GLY A 279 0.59 -13.07 8.58
N GLU A 280 0.24 -12.83 9.86
CA GLU A 280 -0.28 -13.88 10.75
C GLU A 280 -1.61 -14.45 10.25
N ILE A 281 -2.45 -13.60 9.65
CA ILE A 281 -3.75 -14.00 9.09
C ILE A 281 -3.53 -14.76 7.78
N VAL A 282 -2.70 -14.25 6.89
CA VAL A 282 -2.38 -14.90 5.61
C VAL A 282 -1.73 -16.28 5.81
N ALA A 283 -0.90 -16.42 6.85
CA ALA A 283 -0.29 -17.71 7.24
C ALA A 283 -1.25 -18.63 8.03
N GLY A 284 -2.49 -18.22 8.29
CA GLY A 284 -3.48 -19.02 9.02
C GLY A 284 -3.21 -19.15 10.53
N LYS A 285 -2.32 -18.35 11.10
CA LYS A 285 -2.02 -18.34 12.54
C LYS A 285 -3.07 -17.60 13.35
N LYS A 286 -3.74 -16.62 12.75
CA LYS A 286 -4.89 -15.89 13.31
C LYS A 286 -6.04 -15.89 12.31
N SER A 287 -7.25 -15.87 12.82
CA SER A 287 -8.44 -15.80 11.97
C SER A 287 -8.58 -14.40 11.37
N GLY A 288 -9.00 -14.29 10.13
CA GLY A 288 -9.42 -13.03 9.52
C GLY A 288 -10.77 -12.57 10.09
N ARG A 289 -11.75 -12.31 9.22
CA ARG A 289 -13.12 -12.01 9.62
C ARG A 289 -13.79 -13.27 10.16
N VAL A 290 -14.42 -13.16 11.33
CA VAL A 290 -15.16 -14.26 11.98
C VAL A 290 -16.64 -13.93 12.16
N SER A 291 -17.05 -12.67 11.98
CA SER A 291 -18.44 -12.23 12.04
C SER A 291 -18.74 -11.16 10.99
N ASP A 292 -19.95 -11.17 10.44
CA ASP A 292 -20.40 -10.17 9.47
C ASP A 292 -20.57 -8.78 10.07
N ASN A 293 -20.64 -8.66 11.39
CA ASN A 293 -20.81 -7.38 12.09
C ASN A 293 -19.47 -6.76 12.52
N GLU A 294 -18.33 -7.45 12.38
CA GLU A 294 -17.05 -6.87 12.74
C GLU A 294 -16.72 -5.67 11.86
N ILE A 295 -16.38 -4.54 12.45
CA ILE A 295 -15.65 -3.47 11.76
C ILE A 295 -14.16 -3.85 11.80
N ILE A 296 -13.55 -4.01 10.63
CA ILE A 296 -12.13 -4.39 10.53
C ILE A 296 -11.38 -3.31 9.78
N ILE A 297 -10.28 -2.85 10.38
CA ILE A 297 -9.39 -1.84 9.80
C ILE A 297 -8.06 -2.49 9.47
N PHE A 298 -7.63 -2.36 8.24
CA PHE A 298 -6.26 -2.63 7.80
C PHE A 298 -5.49 -1.32 7.79
N ASP A 299 -4.62 -1.11 8.78
CA ASP A 299 -3.74 0.05 8.89
C ASP A 299 -2.45 -0.22 8.12
N SER A 300 -2.34 0.36 6.93
CA SER A 300 -1.26 0.12 5.97
C SER A 300 -0.27 1.26 5.95
N THR A 301 0.88 1.05 6.56
CA THR A 301 1.97 2.03 6.63
C THR A 301 3.07 1.79 5.57
N GLY A 302 2.98 0.66 4.87
CA GLY A 302 3.88 0.24 3.80
C GLY A 302 5.23 -0.25 4.31
N ILE A 303 5.49 -1.54 4.21
CA ILE A 303 6.72 -2.18 4.69
C ILE A 303 7.67 -2.53 3.54
N ALA A 304 8.98 -2.61 3.85
CA ALA A 304 10.02 -2.81 2.83
C ALA A 304 9.90 -4.14 2.09
N ILE A 305 9.37 -5.18 2.73
CA ILE A 305 9.25 -6.51 2.11
C ILE A 305 8.23 -6.53 0.97
N GLU A 306 7.20 -5.68 0.98
CA GLU A 306 6.26 -5.53 -0.13
C GLU A 306 6.98 -4.95 -1.36
N ASP A 307 7.79 -3.90 -1.16
CA ASP A 307 8.62 -3.32 -2.22
C ASP A 307 9.61 -4.35 -2.76
N ALA A 308 10.20 -5.16 -1.86
CA ALA A 308 11.15 -6.21 -2.20
C ALA A 308 10.51 -7.32 -3.06
N ALA A 309 9.32 -7.79 -2.68
CA ALA A 309 8.60 -8.83 -3.42
C ALA A 309 8.26 -8.37 -4.85
N ALA A 310 7.70 -7.17 -4.98
CA ALA A 310 7.33 -6.61 -6.29
C ALA A 310 8.57 -6.30 -7.16
N ALA A 311 9.64 -5.74 -6.59
CA ALA A 311 10.86 -5.43 -7.31
C ALA A 311 11.60 -6.69 -7.79
N ALA A 312 11.69 -7.72 -6.96
CA ALA A 312 12.30 -9.00 -7.32
C ALA A 312 11.54 -9.68 -8.47
N LEU A 313 10.21 -9.59 -8.47
CA LEU A 313 9.38 -10.09 -9.57
C LEU A 313 9.67 -9.35 -10.88
N VAL A 314 9.78 -8.02 -10.83
CA VAL A 314 10.17 -7.19 -11.99
C VAL A 314 11.54 -7.60 -12.50
N TYR A 315 12.53 -7.74 -11.60
CA TYR A 315 13.89 -8.16 -11.96
C TYR A 315 13.92 -9.54 -12.61
N ALA A 316 13.22 -10.51 -12.06
CA ALA A 316 13.14 -11.87 -12.62
C ALA A 316 12.54 -11.88 -14.03
N LYS A 317 11.41 -11.17 -14.24
CA LYS A 317 10.76 -11.04 -15.54
C LYS A 317 11.62 -10.29 -16.57
N ALA A 318 12.29 -9.22 -16.13
CA ALA A 318 13.19 -8.45 -16.99
C ALA A 318 14.38 -9.29 -17.45
N SER A 319 15.03 -9.99 -16.53
CA SER A 319 16.17 -10.86 -16.80
C SER A 319 15.79 -12.00 -17.76
N ALA A 320 14.64 -12.65 -17.54
CA ALA A 320 14.16 -13.74 -18.41
C ALA A 320 13.80 -13.27 -19.84
N ARG A 321 13.39 -12.00 -19.99
CA ARG A 321 12.97 -11.44 -21.29
C ARG A 321 14.02 -10.57 -21.98
N GLY A 322 15.19 -10.38 -21.36
CA GLY A 322 16.25 -9.49 -21.88
C GLY A 322 15.82 -8.03 -21.99
N ILE A 323 15.01 -7.55 -21.04
CA ILE A 323 14.48 -6.17 -21.01
C ILE A 323 15.36 -5.33 -20.09
N GLY A 324 15.63 -4.07 -20.47
CA GLY A 324 16.46 -3.12 -19.74
C GLY A 324 17.89 -3.03 -20.27
N ASN A 325 18.67 -2.12 -19.69
CA ASN A 325 20.07 -1.91 -20.06
C ASN A 325 20.98 -2.40 -18.92
N ARG A 326 22.13 -2.99 -19.26
CA ARG A 326 23.10 -3.45 -18.27
C ARG A 326 24.33 -2.57 -18.26
N PHE A 327 24.82 -2.27 -17.07
CA PHE A 327 26.02 -1.50 -16.83
C PHE A 327 26.94 -2.25 -15.86
N ALA A 328 28.23 -2.32 -16.19
CA ALA A 328 29.24 -2.86 -15.29
C ALA A 328 29.69 -1.76 -14.31
N PHE A 329 29.42 -1.94 -13.00
CA PHE A 329 29.90 -1.05 -11.94
C PHE A 329 31.27 -1.46 -11.41
N ALA A 330 31.59 -2.75 -11.47
CA ALA A 330 32.87 -3.32 -11.08
C ALA A 330 33.32 -4.21 -12.25
N ALA A 331 34.27 -3.74 -13.00
CA ALA A 331 34.92 -4.47 -14.08
C ALA A 331 36.36 -4.78 -13.68
#